data_1be0cb25ebad22abdcbccb73b5926a87
#
_entry.id   1be0cb25ebad22abdcbccb73b5926a87
#
_cell.length_a   1.000
_cell.length_b   1.000
_cell.length_c   1.000
_cell.angle_alpha   90.00
_cell.angle_beta   90.00
_cell.angle_gamma   90.00
#
_symmetry.space_group_name_H-M   'P 1'
#
loop_
_entity.id
_entity.type
_entity.pdbx_description
1 polymer ?
#
loop_
_entity_poly.entity_id
_entity_poly.type
_entity_poly.pdbx_seq_one_letter_code
_entity_poly.pdbx_strand_id
1 'polypeptide(L)'
;MARTTGSDGEKTEAAVREAAVSLIARLGYEAMSMRQLAAEVGVQAAALYRYFPTKEDLLFTLMREHMEGLLRAWDAARPASADPVTRLAAYVENHIAFHIERRHATHVSNMELRSLSHERLTQILKMRTAYEKELRTILRDGVEAGAFELDDTGLTAMALIQMMTGVIVWFRPGERLSIAEVTASYLSMTMRLVGATISHGTAPPSRRAGNAVAL
;
A
#
# COMPACT_ATOMS: atom_id res chain seq x y z
N MET A 1 -35.86 12.03 -24.28
CA MET A 1 -35.04 11.09 -23.52
C MET A 1 -33.85 11.86 -22.95
N ALA A 2 -33.85 12.13 -21.65
CA ALA A 2 -32.77 12.85 -20.98
C ALA A 2 -31.57 11.92 -20.83
N ARG A 3 -30.47 12.28 -21.48
CA ARG A 3 -29.17 11.61 -21.41
C ARG A 3 -28.55 11.94 -20.07
N THR A 4 -28.33 10.96 -19.22
CA THR A 4 -27.63 11.08 -17.90
C THR A 4 -26.16 11.43 -18.13
N THR A 5 -25.85 12.72 -18.22
CA THR A 5 -24.52 13.25 -18.59
C THR A 5 -23.47 13.06 -17.47
N GLY A 6 -23.87 12.71 -16.24
CA GLY A 6 -22.97 12.52 -15.10
C GLY A 6 -22.28 11.14 -15.05
N SER A 7 -23.00 10.07 -15.34
CA SER A 7 -22.49 8.69 -15.16
C SER A 7 -21.40 8.28 -16.17
N ASP A 8 -21.41 8.84 -17.38
CA ASP A 8 -20.40 8.53 -18.40
C ASP A 8 -19.07 9.25 -18.14
N GLY A 9 -19.13 10.44 -17.55
CA GLY A 9 -17.93 11.22 -17.19
C GLY A 9 -17.15 10.57 -16.06
N GLU A 10 -17.82 10.14 -14.99
CA GLU A 10 -17.22 9.47 -13.84
C GLU A 10 -16.60 8.12 -14.22
N LYS A 11 -17.29 7.35 -15.08
CA LYS A 11 -16.76 6.08 -15.61
C LYS A 11 -15.49 6.30 -16.44
N THR A 12 -15.51 7.32 -17.30
CA THR A 12 -14.34 7.68 -18.12
C THR A 12 -13.17 8.10 -17.24
N GLU A 13 -13.41 8.92 -16.24
CA GLU A 13 -12.38 9.36 -15.30
C GLU A 13 -11.78 8.19 -14.51
N ALA A 14 -12.61 7.25 -14.03
CA ALA A 14 -12.14 6.03 -13.36
C ALA A 14 -11.28 5.16 -14.29
N ALA A 15 -11.71 4.96 -15.55
CA ALA A 15 -10.94 4.21 -16.55
C ALA A 15 -9.61 4.89 -16.86
N VAL A 16 -9.57 6.22 -16.91
CA VAL A 16 -8.33 7.01 -17.09
C VAL A 16 -7.37 6.77 -15.94
N ARG A 17 -7.84 6.78 -14.70
CA ARG A 17 -7.00 6.53 -13.51
C ARG A 17 -6.42 5.11 -13.51
N GLU A 18 -7.23 4.12 -13.80
CA GLU A 18 -6.79 2.72 -13.87
C GLU A 18 -5.74 2.48 -14.96
N ALA A 19 -5.99 2.98 -16.17
CA ALA A 19 -5.05 2.91 -17.28
C ALA A 19 -3.76 3.68 -16.97
N ALA A 20 -3.84 4.85 -16.33
CA ALA A 20 -2.68 5.64 -15.95
C ALA A 20 -1.79 4.90 -14.93
N VAL A 21 -2.38 4.30 -13.90
CA VAL A 21 -1.64 3.46 -12.93
C VAL A 21 -0.90 2.33 -13.64
N SER A 22 -1.58 1.62 -14.55
CA SER A 22 -0.97 0.52 -15.32
C SER A 22 0.17 1.01 -16.22
N LEU A 23 -0.03 2.10 -16.96
CA LEU A 23 0.97 2.68 -17.86
C LEU A 23 2.19 3.19 -17.09
N ILE A 24 1.98 3.93 -16.00
CA ILE A 24 3.08 4.45 -15.18
C ILE A 24 3.86 3.31 -14.53
N ALA A 25 3.18 2.29 -13.99
CA ALA A 25 3.85 1.14 -13.39
C ALA A 25 4.71 0.36 -14.39
N ARG A 26 4.33 0.35 -15.68
CA ARG A 26 5.02 -0.37 -16.74
C ARG A 26 6.15 0.45 -17.40
N LEU A 27 5.93 1.74 -17.62
CA LEU A 27 6.84 2.60 -18.40
C LEU A 27 7.65 3.58 -17.54
N GLY A 28 7.20 3.85 -16.32
CA GLY A 28 7.63 4.98 -15.50
C GLY A 28 6.85 6.26 -15.86
N TYR A 29 6.76 7.16 -14.88
CA TYR A 29 6.02 8.42 -15.08
C TYR A 29 6.59 9.26 -16.20
N GLU A 30 7.89 9.44 -16.28
CA GLU A 30 8.51 10.31 -17.30
C GLU A 30 8.20 9.82 -18.73
N ALA A 31 8.27 8.52 -18.98
CA ALA A 31 8.07 7.94 -20.32
C ALA A 31 6.60 7.89 -20.74
N MET A 32 5.65 7.87 -19.80
CA MET A 32 4.23 7.90 -20.12
C MET A 32 3.81 9.27 -20.65
N SER A 33 3.05 9.32 -21.74
CA SER A 33 2.45 10.56 -22.26
C SER A 33 0.93 10.57 -22.15
N MET A 34 0.34 11.76 -22.02
CA MET A 34 -1.12 11.92 -21.99
C MET A 34 -1.78 11.45 -23.30
N ARG A 35 -1.07 11.48 -24.43
CA ARG A 35 -1.57 10.93 -25.71
C ARG A 35 -1.64 9.41 -25.69
N GLN A 36 -0.63 8.75 -25.15
CA GLN A 36 -0.64 7.28 -24.97
C GLN A 36 -1.79 6.87 -24.05
N LEU A 37 -1.97 7.59 -22.93
CA LEU A 37 -3.06 7.33 -22.01
C LEU A 37 -4.44 7.51 -22.69
N ALA A 38 -4.62 8.56 -23.48
CA ALA A 38 -5.85 8.79 -24.23
C ALA A 38 -6.15 7.66 -25.22
N ALA A 39 -5.13 7.18 -25.93
CA ALA A 39 -5.25 6.06 -26.85
C ALA A 39 -5.60 4.74 -26.11
N GLU A 40 -5.00 4.48 -24.95
CA GLU A 40 -5.29 3.30 -24.13
C GLU A 40 -6.75 3.25 -23.66
N VAL A 41 -7.31 4.40 -23.31
CA VAL A 41 -8.72 4.52 -22.84
C VAL A 41 -9.71 4.68 -23.99
N GLY A 42 -9.23 4.93 -25.22
CA GLY A 42 -10.09 5.15 -26.39
C GLY A 42 -10.78 6.51 -26.42
N VAL A 43 -10.16 7.54 -25.83
CA VAL A 43 -10.70 8.91 -25.81
C VAL A 43 -9.77 9.91 -26.54
N GLN A 44 -10.28 11.08 -26.85
CA GLN A 44 -9.47 12.17 -27.38
C GLN A 44 -8.56 12.74 -26.28
N ALA A 45 -7.30 13.06 -26.60
CA ALA A 45 -6.37 13.64 -25.63
C ALA A 45 -6.91 14.92 -24.96
N ALA A 46 -7.65 15.76 -25.71
CA ALA A 46 -8.30 16.94 -25.17
C ALA A 46 -9.35 16.63 -24.09
N ALA A 47 -9.95 15.43 -24.11
CA ALA A 47 -10.90 15.02 -23.08
C ALA A 47 -10.21 14.73 -21.73
N LEU A 48 -8.96 14.24 -21.76
CA LEU A 48 -8.19 13.97 -20.52
C LEU A 48 -7.87 15.27 -19.76
N TYR A 49 -7.52 16.32 -20.49
CA TYR A 49 -7.17 17.60 -19.90
C TYR A 49 -8.33 18.33 -19.20
N ARG A 50 -9.58 17.86 -19.42
CA ARG A 50 -10.74 18.34 -18.64
C ARG A 50 -10.78 17.71 -17.25
N TYR A 51 -10.27 16.50 -17.08
CA TYR A 51 -10.19 15.80 -15.80
C TYR A 51 -8.87 16.11 -15.07
N PHE A 52 -7.79 16.11 -15.83
CA PHE A 52 -6.43 16.30 -15.32
C PHE A 52 -5.71 17.36 -16.17
N PRO A 53 -5.74 18.63 -15.74
CA PRO A 53 -5.16 19.75 -16.49
C PRO A 53 -3.68 19.55 -16.85
N THR A 54 -2.94 18.85 -15.99
CA THR A 54 -1.55 18.48 -16.23
C THR A 54 -1.30 17.00 -15.95
N LYS A 55 -0.20 16.47 -16.46
CA LYS A 55 0.25 15.12 -16.15
C LYS A 55 0.57 14.95 -14.64
N GLU A 56 1.04 16.02 -13.99
CA GLU A 56 1.29 16.06 -12.57
C GLU A 56 -0.01 16.03 -11.74
N ASP A 57 -1.10 16.70 -12.21
CA ASP A 57 -2.42 16.61 -11.56
C ASP A 57 -2.90 15.15 -11.50
N LEU A 58 -2.71 14.43 -12.61
CA LEU A 58 -3.03 13.01 -12.67
C LEU A 58 -2.20 12.22 -11.65
N LEU A 59 -0.87 12.36 -11.66
CA LEU A 59 0.01 11.63 -10.75
C LEU A 59 -0.33 11.91 -9.28
N PHE A 60 -0.50 13.18 -8.94
CA PHE A 60 -0.86 13.60 -7.59
C PHE A 60 -2.21 13.00 -7.15
N THR A 61 -3.20 13.01 -8.05
CA THR A 61 -4.51 12.41 -7.78
C THR A 61 -4.39 10.92 -7.50
N LEU A 62 -3.63 10.18 -8.32
CA LEU A 62 -3.40 8.75 -8.12
C LEU A 62 -2.73 8.45 -6.77
N MET A 63 -1.69 9.21 -6.41
CA MET A 63 -0.99 9.03 -5.14
C MET A 63 -1.85 9.39 -3.94
N ARG A 64 -2.60 10.48 -4.03
CA ARG A 64 -3.51 10.93 -2.96
C ARG A 64 -4.60 9.88 -2.73
N GLU A 65 -5.28 9.42 -3.78
CA GLU A 65 -6.33 8.39 -3.68
C GLU A 65 -5.80 7.08 -3.11
N HIS A 66 -4.57 6.69 -3.49
CA HIS A 66 -3.91 5.51 -2.91
C HIS A 66 -3.73 5.67 -1.40
N MET A 67 -3.20 6.82 -0.95
CA MET A 67 -3.00 7.09 0.47
C MET A 67 -4.31 7.22 1.25
N GLU A 68 -5.31 7.91 0.68
CA GLU A 68 -6.65 7.97 1.25
C GLU A 68 -7.28 6.58 1.38
N GLY A 69 -7.11 5.74 0.35
CA GLY A 69 -7.56 4.36 0.36
C GLY A 69 -6.90 3.54 1.48
N LEU A 70 -5.57 3.68 1.65
CA LEU A 70 -4.83 2.99 2.71
C LEU A 70 -5.28 3.41 4.11
N LEU A 71 -5.46 4.72 4.33
CA LEU A 71 -5.94 5.26 5.59
C LEU A 71 -7.37 4.79 5.90
N ARG A 72 -8.27 4.81 4.91
CA ARG A 72 -9.64 4.29 5.08
C ARG A 72 -9.66 2.78 5.34
N ALA A 73 -8.81 2.01 4.64
CA ALA A 73 -8.71 0.56 4.87
C ALA A 73 -8.25 0.25 6.28
N TRP A 74 -7.26 0.99 6.79
CA TRP A 74 -6.82 0.86 8.18
C TRP A 74 -7.91 1.26 9.18
N ASP A 75 -8.59 2.36 8.95
CA ASP A 75 -9.67 2.83 9.83
C ASP A 75 -10.82 1.81 9.95
N ALA A 76 -11.12 1.13 8.84
CA ALA A 76 -12.11 0.05 8.80
C ALA A 76 -11.62 -1.27 9.44
N ALA A 77 -10.33 -1.58 9.33
CA ALA A 77 -9.72 -2.81 9.84
C ALA A 77 -9.28 -2.70 11.31
N ARG A 78 -9.10 -1.48 11.81
CA ARG A 78 -8.60 -1.21 13.16
C ARG A 78 -9.54 -1.81 14.21
N PRO A 79 -9.05 -2.77 15.04
CA PRO A 79 -9.90 -3.39 16.05
C PRO A 79 -10.21 -2.40 17.18
N ALA A 80 -11.39 -2.56 17.79
CA ALA A 80 -11.78 -1.82 19.00
C ALA A 80 -10.99 -2.26 20.25
N SER A 81 -10.23 -3.35 20.16
CA SER A 81 -9.42 -3.88 21.26
C SER A 81 -8.32 -2.90 21.67
N ALA A 82 -8.06 -2.79 22.95
CA ALA A 82 -6.93 -2.08 23.52
C ALA A 82 -5.62 -2.91 23.47
N ASP A 83 -5.69 -4.23 23.21
CA ASP A 83 -4.52 -5.11 23.18
C ASP A 83 -3.55 -4.77 22.02
N PRO A 84 -2.30 -4.38 22.32
CA PRO A 84 -1.34 -3.99 21.30
C PRO A 84 -0.98 -5.12 20.33
N VAL A 85 -0.97 -6.37 20.78
CA VAL A 85 -0.65 -7.54 19.92
C VAL A 85 -1.74 -7.73 18.87
N THR A 86 -3.00 -7.67 19.26
CA THR A 86 -4.15 -7.73 18.35
C THR A 86 -4.14 -6.57 17.35
N ARG A 87 -3.83 -5.35 17.82
CA ARG A 87 -3.76 -4.16 16.96
C ARG A 87 -2.61 -4.27 15.95
N LEU A 88 -1.45 -4.76 16.38
CA LEU A 88 -0.30 -4.97 15.49
C LEU A 88 -0.61 -6.03 14.43
N ALA A 89 -1.24 -7.14 14.82
CA ALA A 89 -1.67 -8.18 13.88
C ALA A 89 -2.59 -7.61 12.79
N ALA A 90 -3.64 -6.89 13.18
CA ALA A 90 -4.56 -6.26 12.25
C ALA A 90 -3.88 -5.24 11.32
N TYR A 91 -2.90 -4.48 11.83
CA TYR A 91 -2.14 -3.54 11.03
C TYR A 91 -1.30 -4.24 9.94
N VAL A 92 -0.61 -5.33 10.31
CA VAL A 92 0.18 -6.13 9.37
C VAL A 92 -0.71 -6.75 8.29
N GLU A 93 -1.81 -7.36 8.68
CA GLU A 93 -2.78 -7.98 7.76
C GLU A 93 -3.35 -6.97 6.78
N ASN A 94 -3.83 -5.82 7.28
CA ASN A 94 -4.35 -4.74 6.43
C ASN A 94 -3.29 -4.21 5.47
N HIS A 95 -2.06 -3.97 5.96
CA HIS A 95 -0.97 -3.43 5.14
C HIS A 95 -0.62 -4.38 3.98
N ILE A 96 -0.41 -5.66 4.28
CA ILE A 96 -0.05 -6.66 3.26
C ILE A 96 -1.18 -6.82 2.23
N ALA A 97 -2.42 -7.00 2.69
CA ALA A 97 -3.57 -7.19 1.81
C ALA A 97 -3.77 -5.98 0.88
N PHE A 98 -3.79 -4.76 1.44
CA PHE A 98 -3.99 -3.53 0.68
C PHE A 98 -2.91 -3.33 -0.41
N HIS A 99 -1.65 -3.57 -0.06
CA HIS A 99 -0.54 -3.34 -0.98
C HIS A 99 -0.46 -4.41 -2.09
N ILE A 100 -0.76 -5.67 -1.78
CA ILE A 100 -0.83 -6.73 -2.79
C ILE A 100 -1.98 -6.49 -3.77
N GLU A 101 -3.18 -6.18 -3.27
CA GLU A 101 -4.34 -5.89 -4.11
C GLU A 101 -4.12 -4.71 -5.05
N ARG A 102 -3.41 -3.68 -4.57
CA ARG A 102 -3.16 -2.42 -5.29
C ARG A 102 -1.72 -2.28 -5.74
N ARG A 103 -1.10 -3.38 -6.12
CA ARG A 103 0.33 -3.48 -6.40
C ARG A 103 0.86 -2.39 -7.32
N HIS A 104 0.19 -2.13 -8.45
CA HIS A 104 0.62 -1.09 -9.39
C HIS A 104 0.49 0.31 -8.78
N ALA A 105 -0.60 0.62 -8.10
CA ALA A 105 -0.79 1.90 -7.43
C ALA A 105 0.23 2.10 -6.30
N THR A 106 0.53 1.04 -5.54
CA THR A 106 1.59 1.04 -4.51
C THR A 106 2.96 1.31 -5.15
N HIS A 107 3.27 0.66 -6.27
CA HIS A 107 4.51 0.88 -7.01
C HIS A 107 4.64 2.34 -7.45
N VAL A 108 3.63 2.88 -8.14
CA VAL A 108 3.58 4.28 -8.57
C VAL A 108 3.75 5.23 -7.39
N SER A 109 3.00 5.01 -6.31
CA SER A 109 3.06 5.85 -5.12
C SER A 109 4.44 5.88 -4.45
N ASN A 110 5.21 4.79 -4.53
CA ASN A 110 6.52 4.72 -3.91
C ASN A 110 7.66 5.22 -4.82
N MET A 111 7.58 4.94 -6.12
CA MET A 111 8.70 5.19 -7.04
C MET A 111 8.68 6.60 -7.64
N GLU A 112 7.52 7.23 -7.75
CA GLU A 112 7.35 8.48 -8.50
C GLU A 112 7.21 9.74 -7.61
N LEU A 113 7.53 9.64 -6.31
CA LEU A 113 7.46 10.79 -5.38
C LEU A 113 8.25 12.01 -5.84
N ARG A 114 9.42 11.78 -6.43
CA ARG A 114 10.31 12.84 -6.95
C ARG A 114 9.74 13.62 -8.13
N SER A 115 8.69 13.08 -8.76
CA SER A 115 8.02 13.70 -9.91
C SER A 115 6.93 14.70 -9.50
N LEU A 116 6.68 14.86 -8.19
CA LEU A 116 5.76 15.84 -7.64
C LEU A 116 6.46 17.16 -7.32
N SER A 117 5.74 18.27 -7.50
CA SER A 117 6.14 19.57 -6.94
C SER A 117 6.26 19.51 -5.42
N HIS A 118 7.02 20.42 -4.84
CA HIS A 118 7.27 20.47 -3.39
C HIS A 118 5.99 20.52 -2.57
N GLU A 119 4.99 21.30 -3.01
CA GLU A 119 3.71 21.42 -2.31
C GLU A 119 2.95 20.08 -2.29
N ARG A 120 2.82 19.42 -3.44
CA ARG A 120 2.12 18.14 -3.59
C ARG A 120 2.85 17.01 -2.87
N LEU A 121 4.17 16.97 -2.98
CA LEU A 121 5.00 16.03 -2.22
C LEU A 121 4.76 16.18 -0.72
N THR A 122 4.71 17.42 -0.21
CA THR A 122 4.44 17.68 1.21
C THR A 122 3.09 17.13 1.64
N GLN A 123 2.06 17.24 0.80
CA GLN A 123 0.74 16.67 1.10
C GLN A 123 0.77 15.14 1.18
N ILE A 124 1.42 14.47 0.22
CA ILE A 124 1.55 13.01 0.24
C ILE A 124 2.37 12.55 1.47
N LEU A 125 3.46 13.24 1.79
CA LEU A 125 4.28 12.90 2.95
C LEU A 125 3.52 13.07 4.27
N LYS A 126 2.65 14.07 4.41
CA LYS A 126 1.76 14.21 5.58
C LYS A 126 0.84 12.99 5.74
N MET A 127 0.27 12.49 4.66
CA MET A 127 -0.59 11.29 4.70
C MET A 127 0.20 10.04 5.08
N ARG A 128 1.42 9.89 4.56
CA ARG A 128 2.34 8.79 4.94
C ARG A 128 2.68 8.84 6.42
N THR A 129 3.03 10.03 6.92
CA THR A 129 3.32 10.25 8.34
C THR A 129 2.11 9.94 9.22
N ALA A 130 0.89 10.26 8.77
CA ALA A 130 -0.33 9.92 9.50
C ALA A 130 -0.50 8.39 9.62
N TYR A 131 -0.29 7.66 8.53
CA TYR A 131 -0.37 6.19 8.54
C TYR A 131 0.74 5.55 9.40
N GLU A 132 1.98 6.02 9.29
CA GLU A 132 3.11 5.58 10.12
C GLU A 132 2.84 5.82 11.61
N LYS A 133 2.25 6.97 11.97
CA LYS A 133 1.93 7.33 13.35
C LYS A 133 1.01 6.30 14.03
N GLU A 134 0.10 5.69 13.28
CA GLU A 134 -0.75 4.62 13.80
C GLU A 134 0.09 3.42 14.27
N LEU A 135 1.04 2.97 13.44
CA LEU A 135 1.94 1.88 13.83
C LEU A 135 2.83 2.26 15.00
N ARG A 136 3.41 3.46 14.99
CA ARG A 136 4.23 3.95 16.12
C ARG A 136 3.45 3.97 17.43
N THR A 137 2.18 4.36 17.38
CA THR A 137 1.29 4.35 18.55
C THR A 137 1.07 2.92 19.05
N ILE A 138 0.79 1.97 18.16
CA ILE A 138 0.65 0.55 18.53
C ILE A 138 1.92 0.00 19.20
N LEU A 139 3.08 0.30 18.61
CA LEU A 139 4.37 -0.16 19.14
C LEU A 139 4.68 0.45 20.50
N ARG A 140 4.46 1.75 20.67
CA ARG A 140 4.66 2.43 21.96
C ARG A 140 3.75 1.86 23.03
N ASP A 141 2.44 1.74 22.73
CA ASP A 141 1.45 1.19 23.66
C ASP A 141 1.83 -0.26 24.06
N GLY A 142 2.43 -1.03 23.13
CA GLY A 142 2.92 -2.38 23.39
C GLY A 142 4.12 -2.42 24.30
N VAL A 143 5.07 -1.49 24.16
CA VAL A 143 6.23 -1.35 25.06
C VAL A 143 5.76 -0.93 26.46
N GLU A 144 4.85 0.07 26.56
CA GLU A 144 4.30 0.54 27.83
C GLU A 144 3.52 -0.57 28.56
N ALA A 145 2.86 -1.47 27.83
CA ALA A 145 2.15 -2.62 28.38
C ALA A 145 3.06 -3.83 28.68
N GLY A 146 4.37 -3.77 28.35
CA GLY A 146 5.29 -4.90 28.47
C GLY A 146 5.01 -6.05 27.49
N ALA A 147 4.22 -5.80 26.43
CA ALA A 147 3.89 -6.78 25.39
C ALA A 147 4.96 -6.84 24.30
N PHE A 148 5.75 -5.76 24.12
CA PHE A 148 6.82 -5.65 23.15
C PHE A 148 8.12 -5.20 23.83
N GLU A 149 9.25 -5.66 23.28
CA GLU A 149 10.60 -5.28 23.71
C GLU A 149 11.31 -4.58 22.55
N LEU A 150 11.38 -3.23 22.61
CA LEU A 150 11.92 -2.37 21.55
C LEU A 150 12.72 -1.21 22.13
N ASP A 151 13.88 -0.92 21.55
CA ASP A 151 14.72 0.23 21.90
C ASP A 151 14.19 1.53 21.29
N ASP A 152 13.72 1.48 20.02
CA ASP A 152 13.22 2.64 19.25
C ASP A 152 11.98 2.26 18.45
N THR A 153 10.82 2.71 18.92
CA THR A 153 9.54 2.46 18.27
C THR A 153 9.41 3.18 16.93
N GLY A 154 10.08 4.31 16.75
CA GLY A 154 10.06 5.08 15.50
C GLY A 154 10.85 4.37 14.40
N LEU A 155 12.09 3.97 14.69
CA LEU A 155 12.94 3.19 13.77
C LEU A 155 12.27 1.86 13.43
N THR A 156 11.72 1.17 14.43
CA THR A 156 11.01 -0.09 14.23
C THR A 156 9.80 0.07 13.31
N ALA A 157 8.99 1.14 13.47
CA ALA A 157 7.85 1.40 12.60
C ALA A 157 8.28 1.61 11.15
N MET A 158 9.33 2.41 10.90
CA MET A 158 9.87 2.62 9.56
C MET A 158 10.37 1.32 8.94
N ALA A 159 11.12 0.51 9.70
CA ALA A 159 11.64 -0.78 9.23
C ALA A 159 10.52 -1.75 8.88
N LEU A 160 9.51 -1.87 9.70
CA LEU A 160 8.34 -2.71 9.46
C LEU A 160 7.55 -2.28 8.22
N ILE A 161 7.28 -0.99 8.07
CA ILE A 161 6.57 -0.46 6.87
C ILE A 161 7.37 -0.78 5.61
N GLN A 162 8.68 -0.54 5.60
CA GLN A 162 9.54 -0.84 4.44
C GLN A 162 9.56 -2.33 4.11
N MET A 163 9.72 -3.18 5.12
CA MET A 163 9.69 -4.64 4.97
C MET A 163 8.36 -5.10 4.37
N MET A 164 7.24 -4.65 4.90
CA MET A 164 5.91 -5.05 4.47
C MET A 164 5.58 -4.50 3.07
N THR A 165 5.89 -3.23 2.79
CA THR A 165 5.67 -2.62 1.49
C THR A 165 6.48 -3.34 0.39
N GLY A 166 7.67 -3.83 0.71
CA GLY A 166 8.54 -4.58 -0.20
C GLY A 166 7.90 -5.84 -0.79
N VAL A 167 6.82 -6.36 -0.21
CA VAL A 167 6.10 -7.54 -0.72
C VAL A 167 5.67 -7.39 -2.19
N ILE A 168 5.33 -6.19 -2.62
CA ILE A 168 4.90 -5.92 -4.00
C ILE A 168 6.00 -6.18 -5.05
N VAL A 169 7.26 -6.16 -4.64
CA VAL A 169 8.39 -6.34 -5.56
C VAL A 169 8.51 -7.79 -6.01
N TRP A 170 8.40 -8.72 -5.08
CA TRP A 170 8.68 -10.14 -5.33
C TRP A 170 7.42 -11.03 -5.36
N PHE A 171 6.37 -10.70 -4.62
CA PHE A 171 5.16 -11.53 -4.58
C PHE A 171 4.43 -11.53 -5.92
N ARG A 172 3.99 -12.71 -6.36
CA ARG A 172 3.17 -12.92 -7.56
C ARG A 172 1.99 -13.81 -7.21
N PRO A 173 0.73 -13.36 -7.43
CA PRO A 173 -0.44 -14.22 -7.25
C PRO A 173 -0.36 -15.47 -8.12
N GLY A 174 -0.73 -16.61 -7.55
CA GLY A 174 -0.76 -17.90 -8.27
C GLY A 174 0.59 -18.64 -8.35
N GLU A 175 1.67 -18.06 -7.83
CA GLU A 175 2.96 -18.75 -7.67
C GLU A 175 3.00 -19.57 -6.35
N ARG A 176 4.19 -19.82 -5.83
CA ARG A 176 4.47 -20.72 -4.69
C ARG A 176 3.69 -20.45 -3.41
N LEU A 177 3.36 -19.18 -3.13
CA LEU A 177 2.71 -18.74 -1.89
C LEU A 177 1.38 -18.05 -2.18
N SER A 178 0.37 -18.36 -1.38
CA SER A 178 -0.86 -17.59 -1.31
C SER A 178 -0.69 -16.29 -0.51
N ILE A 179 -1.62 -15.35 -0.68
CA ILE A 179 -1.66 -14.10 0.12
C ILE A 179 -1.72 -14.42 1.61
N ALA A 180 -2.53 -15.41 2.00
CA ALA A 180 -2.68 -15.83 3.39
C ALA A 180 -1.36 -16.35 4.00
N GLU A 181 -0.60 -17.17 3.25
CA GLU A 181 0.70 -17.68 3.70
C GLU A 181 1.75 -16.57 3.82
N VAL A 182 1.75 -15.62 2.87
CA VAL A 182 2.61 -14.44 2.95
C VAL A 182 2.26 -13.60 4.16
N THR A 183 0.98 -13.28 4.35
CA THR A 183 0.50 -12.49 5.49
C THR A 183 0.87 -13.15 6.82
N ALA A 184 0.61 -14.46 6.97
CA ALA A 184 0.98 -15.20 8.17
C ALA A 184 2.49 -15.20 8.45
N SER A 185 3.30 -15.29 7.38
CA SER A 185 4.76 -15.25 7.49
C SER A 185 5.25 -13.86 7.94
N TYR A 186 4.70 -12.79 7.35
CA TYR A 186 5.04 -11.42 7.75
C TYR A 186 4.58 -11.10 9.17
N LEU A 187 3.40 -11.57 9.56
CA LEU A 187 2.92 -11.45 10.93
C LEU A 187 3.88 -12.14 11.92
N SER A 188 4.26 -13.38 11.63
CA SER A 188 5.22 -14.11 12.47
C SER A 188 6.59 -13.41 12.56
N MET A 189 7.10 -12.87 11.44
CA MET A 189 8.35 -12.10 11.44
C MET A 189 8.20 -10.83 12.27
N THR A 190 7.12 -10.09 12.11
CA THR A 190 6.84 -8.86 12.85
C THR A 190 6.76 -9.12 14.34
N MET A 191 6.02 -10.14 14.77
CA MET A 191 5.88 -10.49 16.20
C MET A 191 7.24 -10.85 16.84
N ARG A 192 8.09 -11.59 16.13
CA ARG A 192 9.44 -11.88 16.59
C ARG A 192 10.33 -10.65 16.65
N LEU A 193 10.21 -9.75 15.67
CA LEU A 193 11.00 -8.54 15.62
C LEU A 193 10.68 -7.60 16.79
N VAL A 194 9.41 -7.53 17.18
CA VAL A 194 8.99 -6.70 18.31
C VAL A 194 9.15 -7.41 19.68
N GLY A 195 9.71 -8.61 19.71
CA GLY A 195 9.87 -9.37 20.96
C GLY A 195 8.54 -9.80 21.60
N ALA A 196 7.44 -9.83 20.80
CA ALA A 196 6.14 -10.21 21.33
C ALA A 196 6.16 -11.63 21.87
N THR A 197 5.73 -11.81 23.12
CA THR A 197 5.52 -13.14 23.70
C THR A 197 4.27 -13.74 23.09
N ILE A 198 4.43 -14.55 22.03
CA ILE A 198 3.33 -15.31 21.48
C ILE A 198 3.04 -16.43 22.46
N SER A 199 1.94 -16.35 23.21
CA SER A 199 1.42 -17.50 23.94
C SER A 199 1.09 -18.57 22.90
N HIS A 200 1.91 -19.62 22.81
CA HIS A 200 1.81 -20.69 21.83
C HIS A 200 0.51 -21.48 22.04
N GLY A 201 -0.55 -21.05 21.36
CA GLY A 201 -1.67 -21.90 21.00
C GLY A 201 -1.45 -22.38 19.57
N THR A 202 -1.07 -23.68 19.44
CA THR A 202 -0.84 -24.44 18.20
C THR A 202 0.46 -24.18 17.44
N ALA A 203 1.33 -25.19 17.45
CA ALA A 203 2.57 -25.26 16.68
C ALA A 203 2.30 -25.22 15.15
N PRO A 204 3.16 -24.51 14.37
CA PRO A 204 3.09 -24.58 12.92
C PRO A 204 3.49 -25.98 12.42
N PRO A 205 2.97 -26.42 11.27
CA PRO A 205 3.33 -27.72 10.70
C PRO A 205 4.84 -27.82 10.42
N SER A 206 5.43 -28.94 10.78
CA SER A 206 6.86 -29.23 10.64
C SER A 206 7.35 -29.02 9.21
N ARG A 207 8.39 -28.21 9.04
CA ARG A 207 9.09 -27.98 7.78
C ARG A 207 9.65 -29.32 7.25
N ARG A 208 9.19 -29.77 6.09
CA ARG A 208 9.99 -30.67 5.24
C ARG A 208 11.16 -29.87 4.68
N ALA A 209 12.36 -30.34 4.99
CA ALA A 209 13.59 -29.86 4.37
C ALA A 209 13.53 -30.14 2.84
N GLY A 210 13.80 -29.16 2.03
CA GLY A 210 13.86 -29.35 0.59
C GLY A 210 14.27 -28.08 -0.16
N ASN A 211 15.52 -28.09 -0.60
CA ASN A 211 16.16 -27.40 -1.70
C ASN A 211 16.47 -25.90 -1.59
N ALA A 212 17.77 -25.67 -1.48
CA ALA A 212 18.46 -24.45 -1.84
C ALA A 212 18.12 -24.04 -3.28
N VAL A 213 17.69 -22.81 -3.47
CA VAL A 213 17.59 -22.16 -4.78
C VAL A 213 18.86 -21.36 -4.98
N ALA A 214 19.61 -21.69 -6.04
CA ALA A 214 20.71 -20.89 -6.56
C ALA A 214 20.16 -19.55 -7.07
N LEU A 215 20.94 -18.49 -6.86
CA LEU A 215 20.73 -17.12 -7.33
C LEU A 215 20.79 -17.05 -8.87
#